data_a9a2ebba7babb348692a13ee3a662ad2
#
_entry.id   a9a2ebba7babb348692a13ee3a662ad2
#
_cell.length_a   1.000
_cell.length_b   1.000
_cell.length_c   1.000
_cell.angle_alpha   90.00
_cell.angle_beta   90.00
_cell.angle_gamma   90.00
#
_symmetry.space_group_name_H-M   'P 1'
#
loop_
_entity.id
_entity.type
_entity.pdbx_description
1 polymer ?
#
loop_
_entity_poly.entity_id
_entity_poly.type
_entity_poly.pdbx_seq_one_letter_code
_entity_poly.pdbx_strand_id
1 'polypeptide(L)'
;MVTAITSMRQKTPTRSAILGIFLSGFASAALAPYQTLLALQTFGLNVETYSLLLAINSGVAVLVAISIGSLADRYSQHRATFLRLSAALGAAAFLLIFLSRSDYFFAVVFILILPIPATLPGQNFAILREQILSLAAERRPFLLAAGRASSSLAWTMAPALTAFLLWQGATLVSLTLVSAACYGILVFLISGSANPIRSDRYGDGTTIKGLLSRTTIAPLVGEA
;
A
#
# COMPACT_ATOMS: atom_id res chain seq x y z
N MET A 1 -33.78 -4.53 -18.61
CA MET A 1 -32.87 -3.43 -18.99
C MET A 1 -32.31 -2.69 -17.77
N VAL A 2 -33.08 -2.42 -16.73
CA VAL A 2 -32.61 -1.77 -15.48
C VAL A 2 -31.58 -2.60 -14.71
N THR A 3 -31.70 -3.93 -14.66
CA THR A 3 -30.77 -4.86 -13.98
C THR A 3 -29.37 -4.88 -14.62
N ALA A 4 -29.24 -4.68 -15.92
CA ALA A 4 -27.95 -4.65 -16.63
C ALA A 4 -27.14 -3.36 -16.32
N ILE A 5 -27.83 -2.22 -16.18
CA ILE A 5 -27.20 -0.93 -15.85
C ILE A 5 -26.70 -0.93 -14.42
N THR A 6 -27.43 -1.55 -13.48
CA THR A 6 -27.04 -1.68 -12.07
C THR A 6 -25.80 -2.58 -11.93
N SER A 7 -25.67 -3.64 -12.75
CA SER A 7 -24.51 -4.54 -12.74
C SER A 7 -23.23 -3.91 -13.30
N MET A 8 -23.35 -2.97 -14.23
CA MET A 8 -22.18 -2.23 -14.76
C MET A 8 -21.64 -1.20 -13.76
N ARG A 9 -22.52 -0.57 -12.96
CA ARG A 9 -22.14 0.44 -11.96
C ARG A 9 -21.39 -0.16 -10.76
N GLN A 10 -21.59 -1.45 -10.46
CA GLN A 10 -20.89 -2.15 -9.35
C GLN A 10 -19.49 -2.69 -9.73
N LYS A 11 -19.14 -2.74 -11.03
CA LYS A 11 -17.85 -3.30 -11.49
C LYS A 11 -16.67 -2.33 -11.36
N THR A 12 -16.90 -1.03 -11.32
CA THR A 12 -15.87 0.01 -11.31
C THR A 12 -15.03 0.05 -10.01
N PRO A 13 -15.61 0.00 -8.80
CA PRO A 13 -14.83 0.12 -7.57
C PRO A 13 -13.86 -1.04 -7.34
N THR A 14 -14.25 -2.28 -7.61
CA THR A 14 -13.38 -3.46 -7.43
C THR A 14 -12.18 -3.46 -8.39
N ARG A 15 -12.39 -2.99 -9.63
CA ARG A 15 -11.30 -2.84 -10.60
C ARG A 15 -10.30 -1.79 -10.16
N SER A 16 -10.75 -0.66 -9.63
CA SER A 16 -9.86 0.40 -9.13
C SER A 16 -9.05 -0.06 -7.92
N ALA A 17 -9.62 -0.89 -7.03
CA ALA A 17 -8.88 -1.47 -5.91
C ALA A 17 -7.78 -2.45 -6.39
N ILE A 18 -8.08 -3.32 -7.37
CA ILE A 18 -7.09 -4.25 -7.94
C ILE A 18 -5.98 -3.47 -8.66
N LEU A 19 -6.31 -2.44 -9.43
CA LEU A 19 -5.33 -1.56 -10.06
C LEU A 19 -4.51 -0.79 -9.02
N GLY A 20 -5.14 -0.38 -7.93
CA GLY A 20 -4.44 0.26 -6.80
C GLY A 20 -3.42 -0.67 -6.14
N ILE A 21 -3.76 -1.96 -5.96
CA ILE A 21 -2.84 -3.00 -5.49
C ILE A 21 -1.66 -3.15 -6.46
N PHE A 22 -1.94 -3.22 -7.77
CA PHE A 22 -0.91 -3.31 -8.79
C PHE A 22 0.03 -2.11 -8.76
N LEU A 23 -0.50 -0.90 -8.86
CA LEU A 23 0.30 0.33 -8.95
C LEU A 23 1.14 0.57 -7.68
N SER A 24 0.54 0.37 -6.49
CA SER A 24 1.27 0.53 -5.23
C SER A 24 2.34 -0.56 -5.05
N GLY A 25 2.04 -1.80 -5.45
CA GLY A 25 3.01 -2.89 -5.47
C GLY A 25 4.14 -2.65 -6.46
N PHE A 26 3.81 -2.18 -7.67
CA PHE A 26 4.77 -1.86 -8.72
C PHE A 26 5.71 -0.73 -8.30
N ALA A 27 5.16 0.36 -7.75
CA ALA A 27 5.95 1.48 -7.24
C ALA A 27 6.96 1.06 -6.17
N SER A 28 6.54 0.17 -5.25
CA SER A 28 7.43 -0.36 -4.21
C SER A 28 8.49 -1.31 -4.79
N ALA A 29 8.08 -2.21 -5.68
CA ALA A 29 8.96 -3.24 -6.24
C ALA A 29 9.97 -2.68 -7.26
N ALA A 30 9.66 -1.56 -7.91
CA ALA A 30 10.52 -0.97 -8.93
C ALA A 30 11.90 -0.58 -8.40
N LEU A 31 11.98 -0.10 -7.17
CA LEU A 31 13.23 0.33 -6.55
C LEU A 31 13.78 -0.67 -5.54
N ALA A 32 12.98 -1.60 -5.02
CA ALA A 32 13.37 -2.50 -3.94
C ALA A 32 14.73 -3.21 -4.15
N PRO A 33 15.02 -3.84 -5.30
CA PRO A 33 16.31 -4.51 -5.50
C PRO A 33 17.49 -3.54 -5.67
N TYR A 34 17.22 -2.29 -6.04
CA TYR A 34 18.25 -1.28 -6.35
C TYR A 34 18.44 -0.26 -5.22
N GLN A 35 17.64 -0.34 -4.17
CA GLN A 35 17.62 0.63 -3.08
C GLN A 35 18.97 0.78 -2.37
N THR A 36 19.65 -0.33 -2.11
CA THR A 36 20.98 -0.34 -1.53
C THR A 36 22.02 0.32 -2.47
N LEU A 37 21.97 -0.05 -3.76
CA LEU A 37 22.86 0.54 -4.77
C LEU A 37 22.61 2.05 -4.91
N LEU A 38 21.36 2.47 -4.90
CA LEU A 38 21.01 3.88 -4.91
C LEU A 38 21.62 4.64 -3.72
N ALA A 39 21.46 4.10 -2.51
CA ALA A 39 22.01 4.71 -1.30
C ALA A 39 23.53 4.82 -1.31
N LEU A 40 24.23 3.74 -1.70
CA LEU A 40 25.69 3.68 -1.66
C LEU A 40 26.34 4.40 -2.85
N GLN A 41 25.86 4.15 -4.07
CA GLN A 41 26.52 4.64 -5.28
C GLN A 41 26.07 6.05 -5.70
N THR A 42 24.79 6.39 -5.47
CA THR A 42 24.26 7.70 -5.90
C THR A 42 24.38 8.73 -4.79
N PHE A 43 24.08 8.35 -3.55
CA PHE A 43 24.11 9.27 -2.40
C PHE A 43 25.40 9.16 -1.58
N GLY A 44 26.31 8.24 -1.91
CA GLY A 44 27.63 8.14 -1.27
C GLY A 44 27.58 7.68 0.19
N LEU A 45 26.48 7.08 0.64
CA LEU A 45 26.38 6.55 1.99
C LEU A 45 27.32 5.35 2.17
N ASN A 46 27.92 5.21 3.33
CA ASN A 46 28.62 3.98 3.67
C ASN A 46 27.64 2.88 4.12
N VAL A 47 28.11 1.64 4.09
CA VAL A 47 27.29 0.46 4.41
C VAL A 47 26.75 0.53 5.83
N GLU A 48 27.54 0.99 6.78
CA GLU A 48 27.18 1.10 8.20
C GLU A 48 26.04 2.09 8.41
N THR A 49 26.18 3.30 7.85
CA THR A 49 25.13 4.34 7.91
C THR A 49 23.86 3.87 7.24
N TYR A 50 23.96 3.27 6.05
CA TYR A 50 22.76 2.77 5.37
C TYR A 50 22.07 1.63 6.14
N SER A 51 22.82 0.72 6.75
CA SER A 51 22.27 -0.35 7.58
C SER A 51 21.54 0.20 8.79
N LEU A 52 22.08 1.23 9.43
CA LEU A 52 21.41 1.94 10.52
C LEU A 52 20.13 2.63 10.06
N LEU A 53 20.17 3.34 8.92
CA LEU A 53 19.00 3.97 8.34
C LEU A 53 17.90 2.93 8.02
N LEU A 54 18.27 1.76 7.51
CA LEU A 54 17.35 0.68 7.20
C LEU A 54 16.70 0.11 8.47
N ALA A 55 17.46 -0.07 9.54
CA ALA A 55 16.93 -0.51 10.83
C ALA A 55 15.94 0.50 11.42
N ILE A 56 16.28 1.79 11.40
CA ILE A 56 15.41 2.87 11.87
C ILE A 56 14.14 2.94 10.98
N ASN A 57 14.30 2.91 9.65
CA ASN A 57 13.17 2.91 8.72
C ASN A 57 12.21 1.74 9.01
N SER A 58 12.73 0.55 9.27
CA SER A 58 11.91 -0.62 9.57
C SER A 58 11.08 -0.42 10.85
N GLY A 59 11.67 0.14 11.90
CA GLY A 59 10.96 0.49 13.13
C GLY A 59 9.87 1.55 12.89
N VAL A 60 10.21 2.62 12.18
CA VAL A 60 9.26 3.67 11.80
C VAL A 60 8.13 3.11 10.93
N ALA A 61 8.44 2.22 9.99
CA ALA A 61 7.43 1.61 9.11
C ALA A 61 6.38 0.82 9.89
N VAL A 62 6.79 0.09 10.93
CA VAL A 62 5.85 -0.62 11.83
C VAL A 62 4.94 0.37 12.55
N LEU A 63 5.50 1.43 13.15
CA LEU A 63 4.72 2.46 13.86
C LEU A 63 3.75 3.17 12.91
N VAL A 64 4.20 3.53 11.73
CA VAL A 64 3.38 4.17 10.69
C VAL A 64 2.26 3.23 10.23
N ALA A 65 2.56 1.95 10.00
CA ALA A 65 1.55 0.97 9.57
C ALA A 65 0.43 0.80 10.61
N ILE A 66 0.79 0.70 11.90
CA ILE A 66 -0.19 0.61 13.00
C ILE A 66 -1.00 1.91 13.10
N SER A 67 -0.33 3.06 13.03
CA SER A 67 -0.98 4.36 13.16
C SER A 67 -1.95 4.63 12.01
N ILE A 68 -1.51 4.42 10.77
CA ILE A 68 -2.36 4.63 9.59
C ILE A 68 -3.50 3.60 9.55
N GLY A 69 -3.23 2.34 9.91
CA GLY A 69 -4.26 1.30 10.01
C GLY A 69 -5.35 1.69 11.00
N SER A 70 -4.97 2.04 12.23
CA SER A 70 -5.92 2.44 13.28
C SER A 70 -6.69 3.72 12.94
N LEU A 71 -6.01 4.68 12.29
CA LEU A 71 -6.64 5.92 11.84
C LEU A 71 -7.65 5.68 10.72
N ALA A 72 -7.31 4.83 9.74
CA ALA A 72 -8.19 4.45 8.65
C ALA A 72 -9.44 3.69 9.14
N ASP A 73 -9.31 2.89 10.18
CA ASP A 73 -10.43 2.17 10.79
C ASP A 73 -11.32 3.12 11.61
N ARG A 74 -10.72 4.04 12.37
CA ARG A 74 -11.44 5.03 13.18
C ARG A 74 -12.18 6.06 12.33
N TYR A 75 -11.59 6.47 11.19
CA TYR A 75 -12.12 7.48 10.28
C TYR A 75 -12.42 6.88 8.90
N SER A 76 -13.20 5.80 8.85
CA SER A 76 -13.51 5.05 7.63
C SER A 76 -14.05 5.90 6.48
N GLN A 77 -14.80 6.96 6.80
CA GLN A 77 -15.31 7.95 5.83
C GLN A 77 -14.20 8.74 5.11
N HIS A 78 -13.02 8.89 5.72
CA HIS A 78 -11.87 9.60 5.14
C HIS A 78 -10.80 8.68 4.54
N ARG A 79 -11.06 7.38 4.48
CA ARG A 79 -10.10 6.38 4.01
C ARG A 79 -9.54 6.69 2.62
N ALA A 80 -10.40 7.11 1.67
CA ALA A 80 -9.96 7.53 0.34
C ALA A 80 -9.02 8.74 0.39
N THR A 81 -9.23 9.67 1.32
CA THR A 81 -8.35 10.83 1.54
C THR A 81 -6.99 10.39 2.08
N PHE A 82 -6.95 9.47 3.05
CA PHE A 82 -5.69 8.92 3.57
C PHE A 82 -4.89 8.20 2.48
N LEU A 83 -5.54 7.36 1.67
CA LEU A 83 -4.86 6.73 0.54
C LEU A 83 -4.30 7.75 -0.44
N ARG A 84 -5.09 8.76 -0.79
CA ARG A 84 -4.67 9.80 -1.73
C ARG A 84 -3.48 10.59 -1.20
N LEU A 85 -3.52 10.99 0.08
CA LEU A 85 -2.40 11.68 0.73
C LEU A 85 -1.16 10.81 0.79
N SER A 86 -1.29 9.53 1.17
CA SER A 86 -0.16 8.59 1.19
C SER A 86 0.45 8.41 -0.20
N ALA A 87 -0.37 8.30 -1.26
CA ALA A 87 0.11 8.19 -2.63
C ALA A 87 0.77 9.50 -3.10
N ALA A 88 0.19 10.67 -2.78
CA ALA A 88 0.76 11.96 -3.12
C ALA A 88 2.12 12.18 -2.43
N LEU A 89 2.23 11.82 -1.15
CA LEU A 89 3.50 11.85 -0.41
C LEU A 89 4.52 10.91 -1.04
N GLY A 90 4.11 9.71 -1.49
CA GLY A 90 4.98 8.79 -2.20
C GLY A 90 5.49 9.36 -3.51
N ALA A 91 4.61 9.92 -4.34
CA ALA A 91 4.99 10.57 -5.59
C ALA A 91 5.95 11.74 -5.35
N ALA A 92 5.64 12.61 -4.38
CA ALA A 92 6.50 13.74 -4.02
C ALA A 92 7.85 13.29 -3.47
N ALA A 93 7.89 12.30 -2.57
CA ALA A 93 9.11 11.77 -1.99
C ALA A 93 10.09 11.25 -3.07
N PHE A 94 9.60 10.42 -3.98
CA PHE A 94 10.45 9.88 -5.04
C PHE A 94 10.87 10.93 -6.06
N LEU A 95 10.01 11.90 -6.37
CA LEU A 95 10.38 13.05 -7.21
C LEU A 95 11.44 13.92 -6.53
N LEU A 96 11.31 14.19 -5.24
CA LEU A 96 12.28 14.97 -4.47
C LEU A 96 13.62 14.24 -4.35
N ILE A 97 13.63 12.91 -4.18
CA ILE A 97 14.86 12.10 -4.22
C ILE A 97 15.55 12.23 -5.59
N PHE A 98 14.77 12.25 -6.68
CA PHE A 98 15.32 12.45 -8.02
C PHE A 98 15.97 13.83 -8.18
N LEU A 99 15.33 14.86 -7.66
CA LEU A 99 15.78 16.26 -7.82
C LEU A 99 16.93 16.61 -6.86
N SER A 100 16.91 16.08 -5.66
CA SER A 100 17.94 16.34 -4.63
C SER A 100 19.04 15.30 -4.72
N ARG A 101 20.27 15.74 -4.80
CA ARG A 101 21.46 14.88 -4.80
C ARG A 101 22.12 14.80 -3.42
N SER A 102 21.44 15.23 -2.36
CA SER A 102 21.95 15.25 -0.99
C SER A 102 21.68 13.92 -0.29
N ASP A 103 22.70 13.32 0.28
CA ASP A 103 22.67 12.15 1.16
C ASP A 103 21.80 12.39 2.41
N TYR A 104 21.94 13.57 3.00
CA TYR A 104 21.17 13.96 4.17
C TYR A 104 19.66 14.02 3.86
N PHE A 105 19.32 14.61 2.71
CA PHE A 105 17.94 14.69 2.27
C PHE A 105 17.36 13.30 1.98
N PHE A 106 18.15 12.45 1.32
CA PHE A 106 17.75 11.06 1.10
C PHE A 106 17.43 10.34 2.41
N ALA A 107 18.33 10.47 3.43
CA ALA A 107 18.13 9.84 4.73
C ALA A 107 16.84 10.29 5.43
N VAL A 108 16.54 11.60 5.41
CA VAL A 108 15.33 12.17 6.01
C VAL A 108 14.09 11.63 5.31
N VAL A 109 14.04 11.67 3.98
CA VAL A 109 12.89 11.18 3.19
C VAL A 109 12.72 9.68 3.40
N PHE A 110 13.82 8.93 3.41
CA PHE A 110 13.85 7.48 3.59
C PHE A 110 13.23 7.06 4.93
N ILE A 111 13.58 7.74 6.02
CA ILE A 111 13.10 7.38 7.37
C ILE A 111 11.68 7.89 7.62
N LEU A 112 11.37 9.15 7.24
CA LEU A 112 10.16 9.81 7.71
C LEU A 112 9.00 9.73 6.70
N ILE A 113 9.30 9.73 5.40
CA ILE A 113 8.25 9.85 4.38
C ILE A 113 7.96 8.50 3.72
N LEU A 114 8.97 7.75 3.29
CA LEU A 114 8.77 6.49 2.56
C LEU A 114 8.00 5.39 3.32
N PRO A 115 8.03 5.32 4.67
CA PRO A 115 7.15 4.38 5.40
C PRO A 115 5.66 4.61 5.17
N ILE A 116 5.24 5.84 4.85
CA ILE A 116 3.82 6.17 4.64
C ILE A 116 3.27 5.50 3.37
N PRO A 117 3.81 5.73 2.16
CA PRO A 117 3.34 5.07 0.94
C PRO A 117 3.58 3.56 0.96
N ALA A 118 4.53 3.04 1.75
CA ALA A 118 4.73 1.60 1.93
C ALA A 118 3.51 0.88 2.53
N THR A 119 2.59 1.59 3.20
CA THR A 119 1.34 1.03 3.73
C THR A 119 0.25 0.85 2.65
N LEU A 120 0.38 1.49 1.49
CA LEU A 120 -0.65 1.51 0.44
C LEU A 120 -1.08 0.14 -0.08
N PRO A 121 -0.19 -0.85 -0.30
CA PRO A 121 -0.61 -2.17 -0.72
C PRO A 121 -1.60 -2.80 0.28
N GLY A 122 -1.29 -2.75 1.57
CA GLY A 122 -2.17 -3.25 2.63
C GLY A 122 -3.51 -2.53 2.69
N GLN A 123 -3.52 -1.21 2.56
CA GLN A 123 -4.74 -0.39 2.53
C GLN A 123 -5.61 -0.70 1.31
N ASN A 124 -5.03 -0.88 0.13
CA ASN A 124 -5.76 -1.26 -1.08
C ASN A 124 -6.37 -2.67 -0.95
N PHE A 125 -5.67 -3.63 -0.30
CA PHE A 125 -6.23 -4.94 0.02
C PHE A 125 -7.40 -4.84 1.01
N ALA A 126 -7.32 -3.98 1.99
CA ALA A 126 -8.41 -3.77 2.94
C ALA A 126 -9.67 -3.21 2.24
N ILE A 127 -9.49 -2.25 1.31
CA ILE A 127 -10.59 -1.74 0.47
C ILE A 127 -11.18 -2.84 -0.41
N LEU A 128 -10.34 -3.65 -1.06
CA LEU A 128 -10.82 -4.77 -1.86
C LEU A 128 -11.67 -5.72 -1.02
N ARG A 129 -11.21 -6.05 0.20
CA ARG A 129 -11.98 -6.90 1.14
C ARG A 129 -13.35 -6.33 1.47
N GLU A 130 -13.44 -5.04 1.78
CA GLU A 130 -14.72 -4.39 2.05
C GLU A 130 -15.66 -4.44 0.84
N GLN A 131 -15.15 -4.12 -0.34
CA GLN A 131 -15.95 -4.11 -1.56
C GLN A 131 -16.52 -5.48 -1.93
N ILE A 132 -15.76 -6.54 -1.70
CA ILE A 132 -16.22 -7.90 -2.04
C ILE A 132 -17.24 -8.44 -1.03
N LEU A 133 -17.33 -7.90 0.20
CA LEU A 133 -18.35 -8.33 1.17
C LEU A 133 -19.78 -8.07 0.68
N SER A 134 -19.96 -7.06 -0.17
CA SER A 134 -21.25 -6.74 -0.79
C SER A 134 -21.61 -7.63 -1.99
N LEU A 135 -20.67 -8.48 -2.45
CA LEU A 135 -20.84 -9.36 -3.61
C LEU A 135 -21.26 -10.77 -3.18
N ALA A 136 -21.79 -11.53 -4.15
CA ALA A 136 -22.15 -12.94 -3.96
C ALA A 136 -20.96 -13.75 -3.45
N ALA A 137 -21.19 -14.67 -2.51
CA ALA A 137 -20.14 -15.40 -1.78
C ALA A 137 -19.19 -16.17 -2.74
N GLU A 138 -19.75 -16.71 -3.83
CA GLU A 138 -18.97 -17.49 -4.80
C GLU A 138 -17.91 -16.67 -5.54
N ARG A 139 -18.11 -15.35 -5.67
CA ARG A 139 -17.17 -14.46 -6.38
C ARG A 139 -16.03 -13.91 -5.50
N ARG A 140 -16.20 -13.95 -4.18
CA ARG A 140 -15.24 -13.37 -3.23
C ARG A 140 -13.85 -14.02 -3.32
N PRO A 141 -13.71 -15.35 -3.32
CA PRO A 141 -12.39 -16.00 -3.43
C PRO A 141 -11.68 -15.64 -4.73
N PHE A 142 -12.39 -15.59 -5.85
CA PHE A 142 -11.82 -15.22 -7.15
C PHE A 142 -11.25 -13.80 -7.14
N LEU A 143 -11.98 -12.82 -6.59
CA LEU A 143 -11.52 -11.43 -6.54
C LEU A 143 -10.34 -11.23 -5.58
N LEU A 144 -10.29 -11.97 -4.47
CA LEU A 144 -9.14 -11.97 -3.58
C LEU A 144 -7.91 -12.59 -4.26
N ALA A 145 -8.11 -13.69 -4.99
CA ALA A 145 -7.06 -14.31 -5.79
C ALA A 145 -6.55 -13.36 -6.89
N ALA A 146 -7.45 -12.63 -7.57
CA ALA A 146 -7.09 -11.61 -8.56
C ALA A 146 -6.26 -10.47 -7.94
N GLY A 147 -6.61 -10.00 -6.74
CA GLY A 147 -5.82 -9.02 -6.00
C GLY A 147 -4.40 -9.51 -5.68
N ARG A 148 -4.27 -10.77 -5.21
CA ARG A 148 -2.97 -11.40 -4.94
C ARG A 148 -2.15 -11.57 -6.22
N ALA A 149 -2.77 -12.08 -7.29
CA ALA A 149 -2.12 -12.23 -8.59
C ALA A 149 -1.63 -10.88 -9.13
N SER A 150 -2.44 -9.82 -8.99
CA SER A 150 -2.08 -8.45 -9.35
C SER A 150 -0.84 -7.97 -8.60
N SER A 151 -0.77 -8.21 -7.29
CA SER A 151 0.42 -7.88 -6.48
C SER A 151 1.65 -8.67 -6.92
N SER A 152 1.52 -9.99 -7.11
CA SER A 152 2.63 -10.84 -7.58
C SER A 152 3.13 -10.42 -8.95
N LEU A 153 2.22 -10.07 -9.87
CA LEU A 153 2.56 -9.57 -11.20
C LEU A 153 3.35 -8.26 -11.11
N ALA A 154 2.94 -7.35 -10.24
CA ALA A 154 3.65 -6.09 -10.00
C ALA A 154 5.08 -6.33 -9.51
N TRP A 155 5.27 -7.22 -8.54
CA TRP A 155 6.57 -7.58 -7.99
C TRP A 155 7.47 -8.34 -8.98
N THR A 156 6.91 -9.01 -9.96
CA THR A 156 7.67 -9.68 -11.04
C THR A 156 8.04 -8.69 -12.13
N MET A 157 7.09 -7.88 -12.59
CA MET A 157 7.30 -6.99 -13.74
C MET A 157 8.14 -5.76 -13.39
N ALA A 158 8.00 -5.18 -12.19
CA ALA A 158 8.65 -3.93 -11.85
C ALA A 158 10.19 -4.07 -11.84
N PRO A 159 10.82 -5.06 -11.18
CA PRO A 159 12.26 -5.26 -11.26
C PRO A 159 12.77 -5.53 -12.67
N ALA A 160 12.00 -6.29 -13.48
CA ALA A 160 12.37 -6.56 -14.86
C ALA A 160 12.37 -5.29 -15.72
N LEU A 161 11.35 -4.44 -15.57
CA LEU A 161 11.30 -3.16 -16.27
C LEU A 161 12.45 -2.25 -15.83
N THR A 162 12.72 -2.13 -14.54
CA THR A 162 13.80 -1.27 -14.05
C THR A 162 15.18 -1.79 -14.45
N ALA A 163 15.39 -3.11 -14.48
CA ALA A 163 16.61 -3.73 -15.04
C ALA A 163 16.77 -3.38 -16.53
N PHE A 164 15.70 -3.46 -17.30
CA PHE A 164 15.70 -3.08 -18.71
C PHE A 164 16.05 -1.60 -18.92
N LEU A 165 15.48 -0.71 -18.09
CA LEU A 165 15.81 0.73 -18.15
C LEU A 165 17.29 0.98 -17.83
N LEU A 166 17.85 0.30 -16.82
CA LEU A 166 19.28 0.39 -16.51
C LEU A 166 20.16 -0.10 -17.66
N TRP A 167 19.75 -1.20 -18.32
CA TRP A 167 20.45 -1.71 -19.49
C TRP A 167 20.44 -0.71 -20.66
N GLN A 168 19.36 0.06 -20.81
CA GLN A 168 19.25 1.15 -21.79
C GLN A 168 20.02 2.42 -21.39
N GLY A 169 20.78 2.40 -20.31
CA GLY A 169 21.59 3.54 -19.84
C GLY A 169 20.89 4.48 -18.87
N ALA A 170 19.72 4.11 -18.33
CA ALA A 170 19.12 4.88 -17.25
C ALA A 170 20.01 4.87 -16.00
N THR A 171 19.96 5.93 -15.21
CA THR A 171 20.71 6.02 -13.94
C THR A 171 19.89 5.42 -12.80
N LEU A 172 20.56 4.97 -11.72
CA LEU A 172 19.86 4.45 -10.54
C LEU A 172 18.85 5.46 -9.97
N VAL A 173 19.20 6.74 -9.95
CA VAL A 173 18.30 7.77 -9.43
C VAL A 173 17.08 7.97 -10.33
N SER A 174 17.18 7.77 -11.64
CA SER A 174 16.04 7.90 -12.55
C SER A 174 14.97 6.82 -12.35
N LEU A 175 15.31 5.69 -11.72
CA LEU A 175 14.34 4.66 -11.35
C LEU A 175 13.30 5.17 -10.33
N THR A 176 13.66 6.19 -9.54
CA THR A 176 12.71 6.81 -8.61
C THR A 176 11.54 7.47 -9.35
N LEU A 177 11.75 7.93 -10.61
CA LEU A 177 10.68 8.48 -11.45
C LEU A 177 9.62 7.43 -11.80
N VAL A 178 10.01 6.16 -11.94
CA VAL A 178 9.05 5.06 -12.17
C VAL A 178 8.11 4.93 -10.98
N SER A 179 8.67 4.92 -9.76
CA SER A 179 7.89 4.88 -8.52
C SER A 179 7.02 6.13 -8.36
N ALA A 180 7.59 7.32 -8.62
CA ALA A 180 6.85 8.59 -8.57
C ALA A 180 5.67 8.61 -9.55
N ALA A 181 5.87 8.14 -10.78
CA ALA A 181 4.81 8.06 -11.80
C ALA A 181 3.69 7.10 -11.38
N CYS A 182 4.03 5.91 -10.86
CA CYS A 182 3.04 4.95 -10.39
C CYS A 182 2.20 5.50 -9.22
N TYR A 183 2.82 6.16 -8.26
CA TYR A 183 2.10 6.82 -7.17
C TYR A 183 1.28 8.01 -7.66
N GLY A 184 1.79 8.79 -8.62
CA GLY A 184 1.04 9.86 -9.26
C GLY A 184 -0.23 9.36 -9.97
N ILE A 185 -0.10 8.29 -10.77
CA ILE A 185 -1.26 7.64 -11.41
C ILE A 185 -2.25 7.14 -10.34
N LEU A 186 -1.76 6.59 -9.23
CA LEU A 186 -2.61 6.12 -8.14
C LEU A 186 -3.42 7.26 -7.51
N VAL A 187 -2.85 8.46 -7.35
CA VAL A 187 -3.58 9.65 -6.87
C VAL A 187 -4.78 9.96 -7.77
N PHE A 188 -4.57 9.95 -9.10
CA PHE A 188 -5.65 10.20 -10.07
C PHE A 188 -6.70 9.09 -10.04
N LEU A 189 -6.28 7.84 -9.95
CA LEU A 189 -7.17 6.69 -9.89
C LEU A 189 -8.11 6.75 -8.68
N ILE A 190 -7.58 7.10 -7.50
CA ILE A 190 -8.35 7.24 -6.26
C ILE A 190 -9.30 8.45 -6.37
N SER A 191 -8.85 9.55 -7.00
CA SER A 191 -9.67 10.75 -7.19
C SER A 191 -10.88 10.51 -8.10
N GLY A 192 -10.72 9.69 -9.13
CA GLY A 192 -11.81 9.32 -10.05
C GLY A 192 -12.81 8.31 -9.46
N SER A 193 -12.43 7.62 -8.38
CA SER A 193 -13.27 6.59 -7.73
C SER A 193 -14.09 7.13 -6.55
N ALA A 194 -14.25 8.44 -6.42
CA ALA A 194 -14.92 9.12 -5.30
C ALA A 194 -16.43 8.83 -5.20
N ASN A 195 -16.78 7.56 -4.98
CA ASN A 195 -18.01 7.22 -4.27
C ASN A 195 -17.62 7.03 -2.80
N PRO A 196 -18.24 7.78 -1.85
CA PRO A 196 -18.03 7.51 -0.44
C PRO A 196 -18.40 6.05 -0.19
N ILE A 197 -17.45 5.26 0.28
CA ILE A 197 -17.71 3.92 0.79
C ILE A 197 -18.64 4.17 1.98
N ARG A 198 -19.89 3.89 1.80
CA ARG A 198 -20.94 4.09 2.81
C ARG A 198 -20.72 3.03 3.88
N SER A 199 -19.97 3.41 4.91
CA SER A 199 -19.68 2.57 6.09
C SER A 199 -20.89 2.57 7.06
N ASP A 200 -22.09 2.22 6.56
CA ASP A 200 -23.29 2.14 7.40
C ASP A 200 -23.32 0.85 8.27
N ARG A 201 -22.20 0.10 8.38
CA ARG A 201 -22.24 -1.23 9.03
C ARG A 201 -21.22 -1.51 10.14
N TYR A 202 -20.47 -0.53 10.61
CA TYR A 202 -19.61 -0.75 11.77
C TYR A 202 -19.99 0.18 12.93
N GLY A 203 -21.27 0.19 13.26
CA GLY A 203 -21.82 0.90 14.40
C GLY A 203 -22.38 -0.05 15.45
N ASP A 204 -21.73 -1.20 15.67
CA ASP A 204 -22.05 -1.99 16.87
C ASP A 204 -20.77 -2.52 17.52
N GLY A 205 -20.49 -1.91 18.67
CA GLY A 205 -19.26 -2.07 19.43
C GLY A 205 -18.98 -3.49 19.89
N THR A 206 -18.17 -4.21 19.13
CA THR A 206 -17.34 -5.25 19.74
C THR A 206 -16.06 -4.59 20.25
N THR A 207 -16.20 -3.85 21.32
CA THR A 207 -15.09 -3.42 22.17
C THR A 207 -14.21 -4.63 22.48
N ILE A 208 -12.89 -4.45 22.47
CA ILE A 208 -11.88 -5.44 22.92
C ILE A 208 -12.29 -6.13 24.25
N LYS A 209 -13.07 -5.47 25.11
CA LYS A 209 -13.73 -6.07 26.27
C LYS A 209 -14.64 -7.27 25.96
N GLY A 210 -15.31 -7.30 24.81
CA GLY A 210 -16.18 -8.42 24.42
C GLY A 210 -15.42 -9.65 23.93
N LEU A 211 -14.21 -9.48 23.41
CA LEU A 211 -13.33 -10.60 23.03
C LEU A 211 -12.66 -11.24 24.27
N LEU A 212 -12.28 -10.42 25.26
CA LEU A 212 -11.69 -10.90 26.51
C LEU A 212 -12.71 -11.59 27.42
N SER A 213 -14.00 -11.28 27.30
CA SER A 213 -15.06 -11.94 28.10
C SER A 213 -15.53 -13.28 27.51
N ARG A 214 -15.16 -13.63 26.28
CA ARG A 214 -15.50 -14.92 25.64
C ARG A 214 -14.43 -15.99 25.76
N THR A 215 -13.28 -15.71 26.34
CA THR A 215 -12.36 -16.75 26.83
C THR A 215 -12.80 -17.19 28.22
N THR A 216 -14.03 -17.63 28.34
CA THR A 216 -14.42 -18.50 29.46
C THR A 216 -13.74 -19.82 29.19
N ILE A 217 -12.62 -20.04 29.86
CA ILE A 217 -11.99 -21.35 30.03
C ILE A 217 -13.08 -22.26 30.60
N ALA A 218 -13.67 -23.09 29.74
CA ALA A 218 -14.46 -24.20 30.21
C ALA A 218 -13.49 -25.16 30.93
N PRO A 219 -13.68 -25.47 32.22
CA PRO A 219 -12.83 -26.44 32.89
C PRO A 219 -13.09 -27.80 32.24
N LEU A 220 -12.04 -28.38 31.67
CA LEU A 220 -11.94 -29.83 31.43
C LEU A 220 -11.88 -30.52 32.78
N VAL A 221 -13.02 -30.69 33.42
CA VAL A 221 -13.16 -31.63 34.52
C VAL A 221 -13.60 -32.95 33.92
N GLY A 222 -12.69 -33.91 33.95
CA GLY A 222 -12.95 -35.27 33.56
C GLY A 222 -14.02 -35.93 34.39
N GLU A 223 -14.80 -36.77 33.73
CA GLU A 223 -15.48 -37.87 34.42
C GLU A 223 -14.67 -39.16 34.18
N ALA A 224 -14.34 -39.78 35.32
CA ALA A 224 -13.77 -41.11 35.42
C ALA A 224 -14.88 -42.17 35.21
#